data_e4927bb6eaf7fe2247b9e6e31de0614d
#
_entry.id   e4927bb6eaf7fe2247b9e6e31de0614d
#
_cell.length_a   1.000
_cell.length_b   1.000
_cell.length_c   1.000
_cell.angle_alpha   90.00
_cell.angle_beta   90.00
_cell.angle_gamma   90.00
#
_symmetry.space_group_name_H-M   'P 1'
#
loop_
_entity.id
_entity.type
_entity.pdbx_description
1 polymer ?
#
loop_
_entity_poly.entity_id
_entity_poly.type
_entity_poly.pdbx_seq_one_letter_code
_entity_poly.pdbx_strand_id
1 'polypeptide(L)'
;MMPSKIPGHIRKIRKHGLVAFLRQRRERHKRKRADKRKLVLDHLLRIHQERIAYGPFKGMEVSPERVSWGDGDLTTKMLGVYEKVVLDKIVELSKNINGPLIDVGASDGYYVIGATYSSLFQQAHAFEINPKGQEVTRRNADINGVADKVHIHGRADREEIKSLITSHQDALILIDIEGAEFDLLDADMLETLRECTLIIESHPPKVEDGLEREKEMLEMASKHFEIEKLKGQFVSPNEFDELDDFSDYERLMAFSENRGWAGYWFLMTPRRMTSS
;
A
#
# COMPACT_ATOMS: atom_id res chain seq x y z
N MET A 1 -8.54 20.91 57.88
CA MET A 1 -9.03 20.52 56.54
C MET A 1 -7.88 20.71 55.54
N MET A 2 -7.28 19.62 55.04
CA MET A 2 -6.28 19.72 53.97
C MET A 2 -6.99 19.99 52.65
N PRO A 3 -6.51 20.90 51.79
CA PRO A 3 -7.11 21.12 50.48
C PRO A 3 -6.90 19.88 49.64
N SER A 4 -7.99 19.29 49.12
CA SER A 4 -7.96 18.15 48.19
C SER A 4 -7.11 18.52 46.97
N LYS A 5 -6.03 17.79 46.73
CA LYS A 5 -5.18 17.98 45.53
C LYS A 5 -6.02 17.73 44.29
N ILE A 6 -6.33 18.80 43.55
CA ILE A 6 -7.02 18.69 42.25
C ILE A 6 -6.18 17.78 41.34
N PRO A 7 -6.75 16.70 40.76
CA PRO A 7 -6.04 15.81 39.85
C PRO A 7 -5.37 16.57 38.72
N GLY A 8 -4.14 16.19 38.34
CA GLY A 8 -3.32 16.93 37.38
C GLY A 8 -3.97 17.14 35.98
N HIS A 9 -4.86 16.26 35.55
CA HIS A 9 -5.63 16.42 34.30
C HIS A 9 -6.68 17.54 34.38
N ILE A 10 -7.36 17.72 35.54
CA ILE A 10 -8.32 18.84 35.77
C ILE A 10 -7.58 20.19 35.79
N ARG A 11 -6.38 20.23 36.37
CA ARG A 11 -5.54 21.42 36.38
C ARG A 11 -5.08 21.84 34.97
N LYS A 12 -4.77 20.88 34.09
CA LYS A 12 -4.43 21.14 32.67
C LYS A 12 -5.61 21.66 31.86
N ILE A 13 -6.81 21.10 32.06
CA ILE A 13 -8.04 21.56 31.40
C ILE A 13 -8.35 23.03 31.77
N ARG A 14 -8.22 23.40 33.05
CA ARG A 14 -8.41 24.77 33.49
C ARG A 14 -7.38 25.75 32.90
N LYS A 15 -6.14 25.30 32.67
CA LYS A 15 -5.06 26.16 32.15
C LYS A 15 -5.12 26.35 30.62
N HIS A 16 -5.57 25.37 29.85
CA HIS A 16 -5.42 25.37 28.40
C HIS A 16 -6.76 25.18 27.63
N GLY A 17 -7.88 25.05 28.35
CA GLY A 17 -9.16 24.70 27.76
C GLY A 17 -9.27 23.21 27.37
N LEU A 18 -10.49 22.70 27.29
CA LEU A 18 -10.76 21.28 27.02
C LEU A 18 -10.23 20.84 25.64
N VAL A 19 -10.45 21.64 24.61
CA VAL A 19 -10.03 21.34 23.23
C VAL A 19 -8.51 21.22 23.12
N ALA A 20 -7.78 22.19 23.69
CA ALA A 20 -6.32 22.16 23.69
C ALA A 20 -5.76 20.97 24.50
N PHE A 21 -6.40 20.63 25.63
CA PHE A 21 -6.04 19.45 26.42
C PHE A 21 -6.24 18.15 25.63
N LEU A 22 -7.39 18.00 24.95
CA LEU A 22 -7.69 16.81 24.14
C LEU A 22 -6.73 16.70 22.96
N ARG A 23 -6.44 17.83 22.28
CA ARG A 23 -5.44 17.89 21.20
C ARG A 23 -4.05 17.45 21.69
N GLN A 24 -3.58 18.01 22.81
CA GLN A 24 -2.28 17.66 23.40
C GLN A 24 -2.22 16.20 23.83
N ARG A 25 -3.32 15.64 24.39
CA ARG A 25 -3.43 14.23 24.74
C ARG A 25 -3.35 13.35 23.48
N ARG A 26 -4.06 13.73 22.40
CA ARG A 26 -4.03 13.00 21.10
C ARG A 26 -2.61 12.99 20.52
N GLU A 27 -1.93 14.13 20.50
CA GLU A 27 -0.55 14.22 19.99
C GLU A 27 0.43 13.40 20.85
N ARG A 28 0.29 13.40 22.17
CA ARG A 28 1.11 12.55 23.04
C ARG A 28 0.88 11.05 22.77
N HIS A 29 -0.35 10.63 22.51
CA HIS A 29 -0.64 9.24 22.15
C HIS A 29 -0.06 8.88 20.79
N LYS A 30 -0.15 9.77 19.79
CA LYS A 30 0.47 9.57 18.48
C LYS A 30 1.99 9.39 18.59
N ARG A 31 2.68 10.28 19.34
CA ARG A 31 4.12 10.16 19.56
C ARG A 31 4.50 8.83 20.22
N LYS A 32 3.79 8.45 21.28
CA LYS A 32 4.05 7.15 21.94
C LYS A 32 3.87 5.95 21.01
N ARG A 33 2.90 5.98 20.10
CA ARG A 33 2.71 4.93 19.10
C ARG A 33 3.85 4.91 18.09
N ALA A 34 4.25 6.07 17.60
CA ALA A 34 5.39 6.20 16.69
C ALA A 34 6.69 5.69 17.34
N ASP A 35 6.97 6.09 18.61
CA ASP A 35 8.14 5.63 19.35
C ASP A 35 8.17 4.10 19.49
N LYS A 36 7.02 3.47 19.76
CA LYS A 36 6.92 2.02 19.93
C LYS A 36 7.11 1.26 18.61
N ARG A 37 6.51 1.75 17.54
CA ARG A 37 6.70 1.17 16.20
C ARG A 37 8.15 1.28 15.76
N LYS A 38 8.76 2.45 15.99
CA LYS A 38 10.16 2.68 15.65
C LYS A 38 11.11 1.71 16.35
N LEU A 39 10.85 1.36 17.60
CA LEU A 39 11.67 0.38 18.34
C LEU A 39 11.70 -0.98 17.61
N VAL A 40 10.53 -1.49 17.19
CA VAL A 40 10.44 -2.75 16.44
C VAL A 40 11.10 -2.61 15.08
N LEU A 41 10.84 -1.52 14.38
CA LEU A 41 11.43 -1.27 13.07
C LEU A 41 12.96 -1.20 13.12
N ASP A 42 13.53 -0.44 14.06
CA ASP A 42 14.99 -0.32 14.22
C ASP A 42 15.64 -1.68 14.54
N HIS A 43 14.92 -2.54 15.31
CA HIS A 43 15.35 -3.91 15.56
C HIS A 43 15.37 -4.74 14.27
N LEU A 44 14.28 -4.76 13.50
CA LEU A 44 14.17 -5.52 12.25
C LEU A 44 15.19 -5.05 11.20
N LEU A 45 15.35 -3.74 11.02
CA LEU A 45 16.36 -3.19 10.10
C LEU A 45 17.77 -3.68 10.45
N ARG A 46 18.09 -3.73 11.75
CA ARG A 46 19.40 -4.18 12.22
C ARG A 46 19.62 -5.67 12.00
N ILE A 47 18.68 -6.53 12.39
CA ILE A 47 18.85 -8.00 12.31
C ILE A 47 18.78 -8.52 10.88
N HIS A 48 17.95 -7.89 10.02
CA HIS A 48 17.79 -8.27 8.62
C HIS A 48 18.63 -7.43 7.66
N GLN A 49 19.51 -6.53 8.17
CA GLN A 49 20.43 -5.73 7.37
C GLN A 49 19.71 -4.95 6.25
N GLU A 50 18.57 -4.31 6.61
CA GLU A 50 17.72 -3.53 5.69
C GLU A 50 17.14 -4.34 4.52
N ARG A 51 17.06 -5.69 4.66
CA ARG A 51 16.49 -6.59 3.65
C ARG A 51 15.19 -7.19 4.13
N ILE A 52 14.25 -7.38 3.22
CA ILE A 52 12.98 -8.05 3.51
C ILE A 52 13.24 -9.48 3.96
N ALA A 53 12.71 -9.85 5.13
CA ALA A 53 13.00 -11.11 5.79
C ALA A 53 12.25 -12.31 5.19
N TYR A 54 11.00 -12.10 4.83
CA TYR A 54 10.08 -13.16 4.41
C TYR A 54 9.26 -12.75 3.18
N GLY A 55 8.35 -13.63 2.77
CA GLY A 55 7.40 -13.37 1.69
C GLY A 55 8.02 -13.38 0.29
N PRO A 56 7.24 -12.97 -0.72
CA PRO A 56 7.65 -13.08 -2.12
C PRO A 56 8.85 -12.19 -2.49
N PHE A 57 9.07 -11.10 -1.76
CA PHE A 57 10.15 -10.13 -2.00
C PHE A 57 11.34 -10.32 -1.07
N LYS A 58 11.46 -11.49 -0.45
CA LYS A 58 12.57 -11.83 0.47
C LYS A 58 13.93 -11.51 -0.14
N GLY A 59 14.76 -10.79 0.62
CA GLY A 59 16.11 -10.39 0.24
C GLY A 59 16.18 -9.04 -0.48
N MET A 60 15.06 -8.47 -0.95
CA MET A 60 15.01 -7.13 -1.50
C MET A 60 15.48 -6.11 -0.45
N GLU A 61 16.38 -5.23 -0.82
CA GLU A 61 16.89 -4.18 0.04
C GLU A 61 15.92 -2.99 0.07
N VAL A 62 15.65 -2.49 1.28
CA VAL A 62 14.76 -1.35 1.49
C VAL A 62 15.59 -0.13 1.85
N SER A 63 15.54 0.91 1.01
CA SER A 63 16.27 2.16 1.29
C SER A 63 15.83 2.78 2.62
N PRO A 64 16.77 3.26 3.44
CA PRO A 64 16.45 4.05 4.62
C PRO A 64 15.83 5.40 4.30
N GLU A 65 16.00 5.91 3.08
CA GLU A 65 15.32 7.13 2.62
C GLU A 65 13.89 6.81 2.22
N ARG A 66 12.96 7.49 2.84
CA ARG A 66 11.53 7.20 2.75
C ARG A 66 10.77 8.35 2.12
N VAL A 67 9.72 8.02 1.41
CA VAL A 67 8.67 8.97 1.08
C VAL A 67 7.99 9.44 2.37
N SER A 68 7.43 10.64 2.40
CA SER A 68 6.89 11.32 3.58
C SER A 68 5.67 10.67 4.25
N TRP A 69 5.24 9.48 3.81
CA TRP A 69 4.06 8.76 4.36
C TRP A 69 4.27 8.20 5.77
N GLY A 70 5.51 8.18 6.27
CA GLY A 70 5.86 7.75 7.61
C GLY A 70 6.28 6.27 7.69
N ASP A 71 6.61 5.84 8.92
CA ASP A 71 7.12 4.48 9.20
C ASP A 71 5.97 3.46 9.36
N GLY A 72 4.74 3.82 8.92
CA GLY A 72 3.53 3.06 9.24
C GLY A 72 3.50 1.65 8.71
N ASP A 73 4.00 1.45 7.53
CA ASP A 73 3.96 0.23 6.73
C ASP A 73 5.32 -0.48 6.63
N LEU A 74 6.42 0.22 6.97
CA LEU A 74 7.76 -0.32 6.75
C LEU A 74 8.05 -1.58 7.57
N THR A 75 7.46 -1.73 8.77
CA THR A 75 7.64 -2.94 9.57
C THR A 75 7.03 -4.16 8.87
N THR A 76 5.82 -4.02 8.33
CA THR A 76 5.16 -5.09 7.57
C THR A 76 5.84 -5.36 6.23
N LYS A 77 6.40 -4.33 5.57
CA LYS A 77 7.26 -4.48 4.39
C LYS A 77 8.53 -5.25 4.72
N MET A 78 9.22 -4.92 5.82
CA MET A 78 10.42 -5.63 6.27
C MET A 78 10.16 -7.11 6.58
N LEU A 79 9.00 -7.43 7.13
CA LEU A 79 8.57 -8.80 7.38
C LEU A 79 7.97 -9.48 6.14
N GLY A 80 7.80 -8.78 5.02
CA GLY A 80 7.26 -9.32 3.78
C GLY A 80 5.77 -9.67 3.84
N VAL A 81 5.01 -8.97 4.69
CA VAL A 81 3.58 -9.20 4.93
C VAL A 81 2.72 -7.94 4.73
N TYR A 82 3.31 -6.87 4.23
CA TYR A 82 2.57 -5.67 3.87
C TYR A 82 1.50 -6.01 2.83
N GLU A 83 0.25 -5.63 3.13
CA GLU A 83 -0.90 -5.95 2.26
C GLU A 83 -0.89 -7.38 1.73
N LYS A 84 -0.74 -8.34 2.64
CA LYS A 84 -0.49 -9.75 2.29
C LYS A 84 -1.44 -10.31 1.23
N VAL A 85 -2.72 -9.92 1.25
CA VAL A 85 -3.70 -10.38 0.26
C VAL A 85 -3.33 -9.92 -1.16
N VAL A 86 -2.77 -8.71 -1.31
CA VAL A 86 -2.29 -8.16 -2.60
C VAL A 86 -1.03 -8.90 -3.03
N LEU A 87 -0.06 -9.09 -2.11
CA LEU A 87 1.16 -9.85 -2.40
C LEU A 87 0.85 -11.28 -2.87
N ASP A 88 -0.05 -11.97 -2.18
CA ASP A 88 -0.45 -13.34 -2.54
C ASP A 88 -1.08 -13.37 -3.94
N LYS A 89 -1.93 -12.38 -4.28
CA LYS A 89 -2.54 -12.27 -5.61
C LYS A 89 -1.53 -11.92 -6.71
N ILE A 90 -0.57 -11.04 -6.45
CA ILE A 90 0.53 -10.76 -7.40
C ILE A 90 1.29 -12.05 -7.73
N VAL A 91 1.65 -12.85 -6.72
CA VAL A 91 2.34 -14.15 -6.92
C VAL A 91 1.47 -15.16 -7.67
N GLU A 92 0.18 -15.23 -7.35
CA GLU A 92 -0.76 -16.12 -8.04
C GLU A 92 -0.88 -15.76 -9.51
N LEU A 93 -1.15 -14.49 -9.80
CA LEU A 93 -1.44 -13.96 -11.13
C LEU A 93 -0.20 -13.93 -12.04
N SER A 94 0.99 -13.69 -11.49
CA SER A 94 2.24 -13.66 -12.26
C SER A 94 2.54 -14.97 -13.00
N LYS A 95 1.93 -16.08 -12.60
CA LYS A 95 2.11 -17.39 -13.26
C LYS A 95 1.43 -17.48 -14.63
N ASN A 96 0.45 -16.62 -14.86
CA ASN A 96 -0.40 -16.69 -16.06
C ASN A 96 -0.40 -15.38 -16.87
N ILE A 97 0.17 -14.30 -16.35
CA ILE A 97 0.30 -13.00 -17.01
C ILE A 97 1.71 -12.87 -17.58
N ASN A 98 1.80 -12.64 -18.89
CA ASN A 98 3.08 -12.50 -19.59
C ASN A 98 3.50 -11.03 -19.78
N GLY A 99 2.58 -10.10 -19.66
CA GLY A 99 2.83 -8.66 -19.74
C GLY A 99 3.45 -8.08 -18.48
N PRO A 100 3.63 -6.77 -18.41
CA PRO A 100 4.25 -6.08 -17.27
C PRO A 100 3.31 -5.98 -16.04
N LEU A 101 3.91 -5.68 -14.90
CA LEU A 101 3.21 -5.06 -13.78
C LEU A 101 3.16 -3.55 -14.00
N ILE A 102 1.96 -2.96 -13.94
CA ILE A 102 1.76 -1.51 -13.98
C ILE A 102 1.19 -1.09 -12.62
N ASP A 103 1.92 -0.24 -11.90
CA ASP A 103 1.56 0.22 -10.56
C ASP A 103 1.23 1.71 -10.61
N VAL A 104 -0.03 2.04 -10.43
CA VAL A 104 -0.58 3.41 -10.46
C VAL A 104 -0.77 3.89 -9.03
N GLY A 105 0.17 4.73 -8.58
CA GLY A 105 0.33 5.14 -7.19
C GLY A 105 1.50 4.43 -6.50
N ALA A 106 2.60 4.23 -7.23
CA ALA A 106 3.69 3.35 -6.83
C ALA A 106 4.47 3.77 -5.57
N SER A 107 4.29 5.00 -5.06
CA SER A 107 4.90 5.50 -3.84
C SER A 107 6.44 5.33 -3.80
N ASP A 108 6.96 4.39 -3.02
CA ASP A 108 8.38 4.04 -2.89
C ASP A 108 8.83 2.91 -3.83
N GLY A 109 7.93 2.43 -4.69
CA GLY A 109 8.18 1.38 -5.65
C GLY A 109 8.17 -0.05 -5.10
N TYR A 110 7.63 -0.27 -3.91
CA TYR A 110 7.65 -1.57 -3.24
C TYR A 110 7.21 -2.73 -4.13
N TYR A 111 6.07 -2.59 -4.80
CA TYR A 111 5.53 -3.66 -5.66
C TYR A 111 6.31 -3.84 -6.95
N VAL A 112 6.61 -2.76 -7.68
CA VAL A 112 7.31 -2.84 -8.98
C VAL A 112 8.73 -3.38 -8.83
N ILE A 113 9.43 -2.97 -7.78
CA ILE A 113 10.79 -3.42 -7.50
C ILE A 113 10.76 -4.86 -6.98
N GLY A 114 9.90 -5.16 -6.01
CA GLY A 114 9.78 -6.51 -5.46
C GLY A 114 9.40 -7.54 -6.53
N ALA A 115 8.46 -7.21 -7.41
CA ALA A 115 8.01 -8.10 -8.47
C ALA A 115 9.09 -8.37 -9.52
N THR A 116 9.88 -7.35 -9.90
CA THR A 116 10.99 -7.52 -10.86
C THR A 116 12.23 -8.16 -10.23
N TYR A 117 12.55 -7.83 -8.97
CA TYR A 117 13.61 -8.45 -8.18
C TYR A 117 13.38 -9.96 -8.01
N SER A 118 12.16 -10.36 -7.69
CA SER A 118 11.78 -11.76 -7.49
C SER A 118 11.47 -12.48 -8.81
N SER A 119 11.68 -11.83 -9.96
CA SER A 119 11.42 -12.39 -11.29
C SER A 119 9.96 -12.85 -11.50
N LEU A 120 9.01 -12.27 -10.75
CA LEU A 120 7.58 -12.49 -10.98
C LEU A 120 7.11 -11.80 -12.27
N PHE A 121 7.72 -10.64 -12.58
CA PHE A 121 7.52 -9.92 -13.83
C PHE A 121 8.85 -9.53 -14.44
N GLN A 122 8.94 -9.55 -15.78
CA GLN A 122 10.17 -9.18 -16.50
C GLN A 122 10.37 -7.66 -16.55
N GLN A 123 9.27 -6.91 -16.56
CA GLN A 123 9.25 -5.45 -16.60
C GLN A 123 8.12 -4.93 -15.70
N ALA A 124 8.31 -3.74 -15.16
CA ALA A 124 7.27 -3.03 -14.42
C ALA A 124 7.28 -1.54 -14.71
N HIS A 125 6.09 -0.92 -14.64
CA HIS A 125 5.88 0.51 -14.82
C HIS A 125 5.33 1.11 -13.54
N ALA A 126 6.01 2.12 -13.00
CA ALA A 126 5.64 2.83 -11.77
C ALA A 126 5.13 4.22 -12.11
N PHE A 127 3.85 4.49 -11.90
CA PHE A 127 3.28 5.84 -11.96
C PHE A 127 3.23 6.45 -10.56
N GLU A 128 3.98 7.52 -10.36
CA GLU A 128 4.03 8.23 -9.08
C GLU A 128 4.04 9.75 -9.31
N ILE A 129 3.05 10.45 -8.75
CA ILE A 129 2.90 11.91 -8.93
C ILE A 129 3.93 12.71 -8.12
N ASN A 130 4.40 12.15 -6.98
CA ASN A 130 5.34 12.83 -6.11
C ASN A 130 6.78 12.66 -6.61
N PRO A 131 7.50 13.74 -6.98
CA PRO A 131 8.88 13.65 -7.45
C PRO A 131 9.82 12.95 -6.46
N LYS A 132 9.57 13.10 -5.15
CA LYS A 132 10.35 12.40 -4.12
C LYS A 132 10.07 10.90 -4.15
N GLY A 133 8.83 10.48 -4.36
CA GLY A 133 8.47 9.07 -4.56
C GLY A 133 9.19 8.47 -5.76
N GLN A 134 9.18 9.17 -6.89
CA GLN A 134 9.92 8.76 -8.09
C GLN A 134 11.44 8.61 -7.82
N GLU A 135 12.04 9.54 -7.07
CA GLU A 135 13.46 9.49 -6.72
C GLU A 135 13.77 8.29 -5.83
N VAL A 136 12.93 8.04 -4.81
CA VAL A 136 13.07 6.89 -3.91
C VAL A 136 12.90 5.58 -4.69
N THR A 137 11.89 5.49 -5.57
CA THR A 137 11.69 4.33 -6.45
C THR A 137 12.90 4.06 -7.33
N ARG A 138 13.47 5.10 -7.95
CA ARG A 138 14.68 4.97 -8.80
C ARG A 138 15.85 4.43 -8.00
N ARG A 139 16.10 4.99 -6.81
CA ARG A 139 17.16 4.54 -5.92
C ARG A 139 16.95 3.09 -5.45
N ASN A 140 15.72 2.75 -5.08
CA ASN A 140 15.39 1.37 -4.69
C ASN A 140 15.58 0.40 -5.85
N ALA A 141 15.29 0.78 -7.09
CA ALA A 141 15.54 -0.03 -8.27
C ALA A 141 17.06 -0.23 -8.51
N ASP A 142 17.85 0.84 -8.34
CA ASP A 142 19.31 0.79 -8.48
C ASP A 142 19.96 -0.16 -7.46
N ILE A 143 19.66 -0.01 -6.17
CA ILE A 143 20.25 -0.83 -5.10
C ILE A 143 19.88 -2.31 -5.19
N ASN A 144 18.73 -2.61 -5.81
CA ASN A 144 18.26 -3.98 -6.03
C ASN A 144 18.64 -4.54 -7.42
N GLY A 145 19.36 -3.77 -8.24
CA GLY A 145 19.85 -4.21 -9.55
C GLY A 145 18.76 -4.48 -10.57
N VAL A 146 17.63 -3.74 -10.49
CA VAL A 146 16.47 -3.87 -11.41
C VAL A 146 16.11 -2.58 -12.13
N ALA A 147 17.01 -1.60 -12.13
CA ALA A 147 16.77 -0.29 -12.75
C ALA A 147 16.47 -0.37 -14.25
N ASP A 148 16.99 -1.36 -14.94
CA ASP A 148 16.73 -1.65 -16.36
C ASP A 148 15.36 -2.29 -16.63
N LYS A 149 14.68 -2.77 -15.57
CA LYS A 149 13.38 -3.44 -15.64
C LYS A 149 12.23 -2.57 -15.13
N VAL A 150 12.52 -1.49 -14.39
CA VAL A 150 11.52 -0.61 -13.77
C VAL A 150 11.48 0.74 -14.48
N HIS A 151 10.38 1.02 -15.14
CA HIS A 151 10.13 2.27 -15.86
C HIS A 151 9.33 3.21 -14.97
N ILE A 152 9.90 4.38 -14.64
CA ILE A 152 9.29 5.33 -13.70
C ILE A 152 8.68 6.49 -14.47
N HIS A 153 7.38 6.68 -14.29
CA HIS A 153 6.54 7.71 -14.90
C HIS A 153 6.12 8.76 -13.86
N GLY A 154 5.59 9.86 -14.34
CA GLY A 154 5.00 10.90 -13.52
C GLY A 154 3.57 10.59 -13.10
N ARG A 155 2.69 11.59 -13.18
CA ARG A 155 1.26 11.42 -12.98
C ARG A 155 0.72 10.38 -13.97
N ALA A 156 -0.14 9.50 -13.51
CA ALA A 156 -0.84 8.56 -14.37
C ALA A 156 -1.73 9.30 -15.38
N ASP A 157 -1.21 9.45 -16.59
CA ASP A 157 -1.95 10.01 -17.73
C ASP A 157 -2.69 8.90 -18.46
N ARG A 158 -3.96 9.15 -18.80
CA ARG A 158 -4.81 8.15 -19.45
C ARG A 158 -4.26 7.66 -20.78
N GLU A 159 -3.74 8.58 -21.60
CA GLU A 159 -3.20 8.24 -22.93
C GLU A 159 -1.89 7.46 -22.82
N GLU A 160 -1.08 7.77 -21.78
CA GLU A 160 0.14 6.99 -21.51
C GLU A 160 -0.20 5.56 -21.07
N ILE A 161 -1.18 5.37 -20.18
CA ILE A 161 -1.66 4.05 -19.77
C ILE A 161 -2.22 3.30 -21.01
N LYS A 162 -3.06 3.93 -21.82
CA LYS A 162 -3.60 3.32 -23.06
C LYS A 162 -2.50 2.89 -24.02
N SER A 163 -1.45 3.70 -24.20
CA SER A 163 -0.31 3.38 -25.04
C SER A 163 0.43 2.13 -24.55
N LEU A 164 0.65 2.03 -23.22
CA LEU A 164 1.27 0.84 -22.61
C LEU A 164 0.42 -0.42 -22.84
N ILE A 165 -0.89 -0.32 -22.63
CA ILE A 165 -1.81 -1.45 -22.81
C ILE A 165 -1.90 -1.89 -24.28
N THR A 166 -1.85 -0.97 -25.22
CA THR A 166 -1.82 -1.30 -26.65
C THR A 166 -0.58 -2.15 -26.99
N SER A 167 0.53 -1.91 -26.32
CA SER A 167 1.77 -2.67 -26.50
C SER A 167 1.80 -3.97 -25.67
N HIS A 168 1.01 -4.06 -24.58
CA HIS A 168 1.03 -5.15 -23.61
C HIS A 168 -0.39 -5.49 -23.17
N GLN A 169 -1.15 -6.18 -24.02
CA GLN A 169 -2.58 -6.50 -23.77
C GLN A 169 -2.82 -7.37 -22.53
N ASP A 170 -1.83 -8.11 -22.09
CA ASP A 170 -1.90 -9.00 -20.92
C ASP A 170 -1.04 -8.44 -19.77
N ALA A 171 -1.55 -7.46 -19.04
CA ALA A 171 -0.86 -6.82 -17.92
C ALA A 171 -1.59 -7.03 -16.59
N LEU A 172 -0.83 -7.00 -15.48
CA LEU A 172 -1.38 -6.81 -14.15
C LEU A 172 -1.29 -5.32 -13.81
N ILE A 173 -2.43 -4.70 -13.49
CA ILE A 173 -2.49 -3.28 -13.13
C ILE A 173 -2.91 -3.15 -11.68
N LEU A 174 -2.02 -2.62 -10.84
CA LEU A 174 -2.30 -2.25 -9.48
C LEU A 174 -2.67 -0.76 -9.43
N ILE A 175 -3.75 -0.38 -8.74
CA ILE A 175 -4.23 0.99 -8.64
C ILE A 175 -4.48 1.34 -7.18
N ASP A 176 -3.68 2.28 -6.64
CA ASP A 176 -3.80 2.82 -5.30
C ASP A 176 -3.52 4.34 -5.35
N ILE A 177 -4.55 5.14 -5.60
CA ILE A 177 -4.44 6.60 -5.84
C ILE A 177 -5.38 7.44 -4.98
N GLU A 178 -5.71 6.91 -3.79
CA GLU A 178 -6.27 7.66 -2.69
C GLU A 178 -7.58 8.42 -3.00
N GLY A 179 -8.46 7.83 -3.83
CA GLY A 179 -9.77 8.35 -4.22
C GLY A 179 -9.89 8.79 -5.67
N ALA A 180 -8.77 8.90 -6.41
CA ALA A 180 -8.79 9.25 -7.83
C ALA A 180 -9.08 8.05 -8.75
N GLU A 181 -9.14 6.83 -8.21
CA GLU A 181 -9.52 5.61 -8.94
C GLU A 181 -10.90 5.72 -9.59
N PHE A 182 -11.84 6.39 -8.93
CA PHE A 182 -13.20 6.60 -9.47
C PHE A 182 -13.25 7.57 -10.66
N ASP A 183 -12.25 8.46 -10.80
CA ASP A 183 -12.12 9.36 -11.95
C ASP A 183 -11.33 8.69 -13.09
N LEU A 184 -10.37 7.85 -12.73
CA LEU A 184 -9.53 7.13 -13.70
C LEU A 184 -10.33 6.04 -14.42
N LEU A 185 -11.13 5.27 -13.70
CA LEU A 185 -11.82 4.07 -14.18
C LEU A 185 -13.25 4.36 -14.66
N ASP A 186 -13.38 5.25 -15.63
CA ASP A 186 -14.63 5.43 -16.35
C ASP A 186 -14.87 4.33 -17.39
N ALA A 187 -16.00 4.37 -18.09
CA ALA A 187 -16.41 3.36 -19.05
C ALA A 187 -15.39 3.17 -20.19
N ASP A 188 -14.77 4.25 -20.68
CA ASP A 188 -13.79 4.20 -21.78
C ASP A 188 -12.46 3.57 -21.31
N MET A 189 -12.01 3.89 -20.09
CA MET A 189 -10.82 3.26 -19.55
C MET A 189 -11.07 1.79 -19.23
N LEU A 190 -12.19 1.44 -18.64
CA LEU A 190 -12.55 0.05 -18.35
C LEU A 190 -12.66 -0.80 -19.61
N GLU A 191 -13.21 -0.25 -20.70
CA GLU A 191 -13.20 -0.90 -22.02
C GLU A 191 -11.78 -1.11 -22.54
N THR A 192 -10.92 -0.10 -22.41
CA THR A 192 -9.50 -0.18 -22.83
C THR A 192 -8.75 -1.27 -22.07
N LEU A 193 -9.02 -1.39 -20.76
CA LEU A 193 -8.33 -2.33 -19.85
C LEU A 193 -8.95 -3.74 -19.85
N ARG A 194 -9.98 -4.00 -20.61
CA ARG A 194 -10.79 -5.23 -20.52
C ARG A 194 -10.03 -6.55 -20.65
N GLU A 195 -8.84 -6.56 -21.26
CA GLU A 195 -7.98 -7.75 -21.40
C GLU A 195 -6.93 -7.84 -20.28
N CYS A 196 -6.82 -6.80 -19.40
CA CYS A 196 -5.88 -6.76 -18.30
C CYS A 196 -6.53 -7.27 -17.00
N THR A 197 -5.71 -7.72 -16.07
CA THR A 197 -6.16 -8.00 -14.71
C THR A 197 -5.87 -6.79 -13.82
N LEU A 198 -6.86 -6.34 -13.02
CA LEU A 198 -6.74 -5.17 -12.16
C LEU A 198 -6.82 -5.57 -10.69
N ILE A 199 -5.98 -4.96 -9.84
CA ILE A 199 -6.13 -4.94 -8.38
C ILE A 199 -6.26 -3.48 -7.97
N ILE A 200 -7.38 -3.10 -7.36
CA ILE A 200 -7.72 -1.71 -7.07
C ILE A 200 -7.97 -1.55 -5.58
N GLU A 201 -7.18 -0.71 -4.89
CA GLU A 201 -7.56 -0.25 -3.55
C GLU A 201 -8.69 0.77 -3.68
N SER A 202 -9.77 0.57 -2.94
CA SER A 202 -10.93 1.46 -3.01
C SER A 202 -10.97 2.40 -1.81
N HIS A 203 -11.12 3.72 -2.09
CA HIS A 203 -11.05 4.77 -1.10
C HIS A 203 -12.34 5.62 -1.00
N PRO A 204 -13.55 5.03 -0.81
CA PRO A 204 -14.77 5.80 -0.73
C PRO A 204 -14.75 6.91 0.32
N PRO A 205 -14.12 6.73 1.52
CA PRO A 205 -14.08 7.79 2.53
C PRO A 205 -13.24 9.02 2.18
N LYS A 206 -12.48 8.96 1.09
CA LYS A 206 -11.61 10.06 0.64
C LYS A 206 -12.31 11.08 -0.26
N VAL A 207 -13.43 10.71 -0.83
CA VAL A 207 -14.16 11.53 -1.81
C VAL A 207 -15.62 11.74 -1.42
N GLU A 208 -16.23 12.82 -1.92
CA GLU A 208 -17.66 13.07 -1.79
C GLU A 208 -18.43 12.00 -2.56
N ASP A 209 -19.53 11.53 -1.98
CA ASP A 209 -20.39 10.46 -2.55
C ASP A 209 -19.61 9.17 -2.93
N GLY A 210 -18.47 8.91 -2.25
CA GLY A 210 -17.55 7.86 -2.63
C GLY A 210 -18.15 6.46 -2.70
N LEU A 211 -19.12 6.11 -1.84
CA LEU A 211 -19.79 4.80 -1.93
C LEU A 211 -20.68 4.68 -3.18
N GLU A 212 -21.32 5.76 -3.62
CA GLU A 212 -22.10 5.75 -4.86
C GLU A 212 -21.15 5.67 -6.07
N ARG A 213 -20.07 6.44 -6.07
CA ARG A 213 -19.04 6.38 -7.11
C ARG A 213 -18.37 5.00 -7.22
N GLU A 214 -18.08 4.35 -6.08
CA GLU A 214 -17.61 2.96 -6.07
C GLU A 214 -18.61 2.03 -6.75
N LYS A 215 -19.89 2.15 -6.40
CA LYS A 215 -20.97 1.33 -6.98
C LYS A 215 -21.08 1.55 -8.48
N GLU A 216 -21.07 2.80 -8.95
CA GLU A 216 -21.10 3.13 -10.39
C GLU A 216 -19.90 2.55 -11.13
N MET A 217 -18.70 2.68 -10.59
CA MET A 217 -17.49 2.08 -11.15
C MET A 217 -17.61 0.55 -11.27
N LEU A 218 -18.10 -0.12 -10.22
CA LEU A 218 -18.28 -1.58 -10.23
C LEU A 218 -19.37 -2.02 -11.22
N GLU A 219 -20.46 -1.27 -11.36
CA GLU A 219 -21.49 -1.52 -12.36
C GLU A 219 -20.94 -1.41 -13.79
N MET A 220 -20.13 -0.38 -14.07
CA MET A 220 -19.46 -0.25 -15.36
C MET A 220 -18.46 -1.39 -15.60
N ALA A 221 -17.60 -1.69 -14.61
CA ALA A 221 -16.58 -2.73 -14.70
C ALA A 221 -17.18 -4.13 -14.89
N SER A 222 -18.36 -4.40 -14.31
CA SER A 222 -19.01 -5.72 -14.42
C SER A 222 -19.38 -6.13 -15.86
N LYS A 223 -19.34 -5.21 -16.81
CA LYS A 223 -19.55 -5.49 -18.23
C LYS A 223 -18.37 -6.26 -18.85
N HIS A 224 -17.17 -6.04 -18.33
CA HIS A 224 -15.92 -6.53 -18.89
C HIS A 224 -15.20 -7.50 -17.95
N PHE A 225 -15.46 -7.42 -16.63
CA PHE A 225 -14.70 -8.13 -15.61
C PHE A 225 -15.57 -9.03 -14.73
N GLU A 226 -14.99 -10.10 -14.24
CA GLU A 226 -15.41 -10.76 -13.01
C GLU A 226 -14.75 -10.04 -11.84
N ILE A 227 -15.54 -9.72 -10.80
CA ILE A 227 -15.08 -8.86 -9.70
C ILE A 227 -15.13 -9.62 -8.39
N GLU A 228 -13.99 -9.72 -7.73
CA GLU A 228 -13.82 -10.29 -6.38
C GLU A 228 -13.43 -9.17 -5.40
N LYS A 229 -14.14 -9.07 -4.26
CA LYS A 229 -13.73 -8.15 -3.17
C LYS A 229 -12.75 -8.85 -2.25
N LEU A 230 -11.53 -8.34 -2.20
CA LEU A 230 -10.46 -8.80 -1.33
C LEU A 230 -10.46 -7.97 -0.03
N LYS A 231 -10.44 -8.65 1.11
CA LYS A 231 -10.31 -8.02 2.42
C LYS A 231 -8.91 -8.21 2.95
N GLY A 232 -8.39 -7.21 3.67
CA GLY A 232 -7.09 -7.32 4.33
C GLY A 232 -7.01 -8.56 5.22
N GLN A 233 -5.88 -9.24 5.18
CA GLN A 233 -5.59 -10.40 6.01
C GLN A 233 -4.83 -9.96 7.25
N PHE A 234 -5.26 -10.41 8.42
CA PHE A 234 -4.49 -10.22 9.63
C PHE A 234 -3.41 -11.30 9.71
N VAL A 235 -2.15 -10.86 9.74
CA VAL A 235 -1.00 -11.72 10.02
C VAL A 235 -0.69 -11.60 11.50
N SER A 236 -0.56 -12.74 12.19
CA SER A 236 -0.25 -12.75 13.61
C SER A 236 1.20 -12.35 13.86
N PRO A 237 1.48 -11.34 14.71
CA PRO A 237 2.85 -11.06 15.13
C PRO A 237 3.57 -12.23 15.78
N ASN A 238 2.83 -13.23 16.29
CA ASN A 238 3.39 -14.43 16.93
C ASN A 238 3.96 -15.45 15.92
N GLU A 239 3.88 -15.18 14.63
CA GLU A 239 4.52 -15.98 13.58
C GLU A 239 6.00 -15.63 13.39
N PHE A 240 6.52 -14.62 14.13
CA PHE A 240 7.85 -14.05 13.96
C PHE A 240 8.62 -14.09 15.28
N ASP A 241 9.50 -15.08 15.44
CA ASP A 241 10.30 -15.31 16.66
C ASP A 241 11.15 -14.08 17.04
N GLU A 242 11.61 -13.30 16.05
CA GLU A 242 12.36 -12.06 16.27
C GLU A 242 11.58 -10.96 16.97
N LEU A 243 10.28 -11.14 17.15
CA LEU A 243 9.41 -10.21 17.87
C LEU A 243 9.10 -10.66 19.32
N ASP A 244 9.61 -11.79 19.78
CA ASP A 244 9.27 -12.37 21.09
C ASP A 244 9.70 -11.49 22.28
N ASP A 245 10.78 -10.71 22.11
CA ASP A 245 11.25 -9.79 23.14
C ASP A 245 10.39 -8.50 23.28
N PHE A 246 9.43 -8.30 22.37
CA PHE A 246 8.55 -7.14 22.38
C PHE A 246 7.22 -7.44 23.09
N SER A 247 6.70 -6.44 23.81
CA SER A 247 5.36 -6.55 24.40
C SER A 247 4.27 -6.69 23.34
N ASP A 248 3.12 -7.29 23.71
CA ASP A 248 1.96 -7.41 22.82
C ASP A 248 1.57 -6.09 22.16
N TYR A 249 1.64 -4.99 22.92
CA TYR A 249 1.32 -3.68 22.37
C TYR A 249 2.31 -3.23 21.30
N GLU A 250 3.61 -3.46 21.48
CA GLU A 250 4.65 -3.13 20.49
C GLU A 250 4.48 -3.97 19.22
N ARG A 251 4.26 -5.27 19.38
CA ARG A 251 4.00 -6.19 18.27
C ARG A 251 2.77 -5.79 17.47
N LEU A 252 1.64 -5.53 18.14
CA LEU A 252 0.41 -5.06 17.47
C LEU A 252 0.59 -3.70 16.77
N MET A 253 1.35 -2.78 17.37
CA MET A 253 1.65 -1.48 16.73
C MET A 253 2.54 -1.64 15.49
N ALA A 254 3.46 -2.59 15.48
CA ALA A 254 4.31 -2.88 14.35
C ALA A 254 3.52 -3.39 13.13
N PHE A 255 2.44 -4.13 13.35
CA PHE A 255 1.57 -4.68 12.30
C PHE A 255 0.40 -3.75 11.92
N SER A 256 0.24 -2.64 12.62
CA SER A 256 -0.80 -1.67 12.29
C SER A 256 -0.35 -0.76 11.16
N GLU A 257 -0.97 -0.82 10.00
CA GLU A 257 -0.78 0.10 8.88
C GLU A 257 -1.39 1.49 9.14
N ASN A 258 -1.97 1.69 10.35
CA ASN A 258 -2.55 2.94 10.81
C ASN A 258 -3.67 3.49 9.91
N ARG A 259 -4.36 2.62 9.19
CA ARG A 259 -5.50 2.97 8.35
C ARG A 259 -6.64 3.59 9.16
N GLY A 260 -7.29 4.58 8.61
CA GLY A 260 -8.45 5.25 9.24
C GLY A 260 -9.76 4.46 9.10
N TRP A 261 -9.78 3.46 8.22
CA TRP A 261 -10.90 2.55 7.93
C TRP A 261 -10.37 1.16 7.57
N ALA A 262 -11.25 0.18 7.48
CA ALA A 262 -10.90 -1.14 6.99
C ALA A 262 -10.68 -1.08 5.46
N GLY A 263 -9.43 -1.06 5.03
CA GLY A 263 -9.06 -1.09 3.62
C GLY A 263 -9.50 -2.40 2.95
N TYR A 264 -9.84 -2.33 1.68
CA TYR A 264 -10.16 -3.47 0.84
C TYR A 264 -9.83 -3.17 -0.61
N TRP A 265 -9.65 -4.24 -1.37
CA TRP A 265 -9.30 -4.17 -2.79
C TRP A 265 -10.37 -4.87 -3.62
N PHE A 266 -10.44 -4.53 -4.89
CA PHE A 266 -11.17 -5.29 -5.89
C PHE A 266 -10.17 -5.94 -6.86
N LEU A 267 -10.24 -7.27 -6.98
CA LEU A 267 -9.63 -7.99 -8.07
C LEU A 267 -10.65 -8.05 -9.22
N MET A 268 -10.26 -7.55 -10.38
CA MET A 268 -11.06 -7.58 -11.59
C MET A 268 -10.31 -8.41 -12.66
N THR A 269 -10.87 -9.55 -13.03
CA THR A 269 -10.31 -10.43 -14.06
C THR A 269 -11.12 -10.37 -15.34
N PRO A 270 -10.50 -10.39 -16.54
CA PRO A 270 -11.20 -10.36 -17.81
C PRO A 270 -12.30 -11.42 -17.90
N ARG A 271 -13.50 -11.03 -18.32
CA ARG A 271 -14.52 -12.01 -18.67
C ARG A 271 -14.11 -12.72 -19.95
N ARG A 272 -13.84 -14.02 -19.87
CA ARG A 272 -13.67 -14.84 -21.07
C ARG A 272 -15.00 -14.86 -21.81
N MET A 273 -15.04 -14.27 -23.01
CA MET A 273 -16.17 -14.47 -23.90
C MET A 273 -16.27 -15.97 -24.19
N THR A 274 -17.27 -16.63 -23.66
CA THR A 274 -17.62 -18.00 -24.13
C THR A 274 -17.96 -17.84 -25.58
N SER A 275 -17.07 -18.29 -26.45
CA SER A 275 -17.36 -18.46 -27.88
C SER A 275 -18.57 -19.40 -27.98
N SER A 276 -19.72 -18.81 -28.27
CA SER A 276 -20.97 -19.51 -28.63
C SER A 276 -20.83 -20.18 -30.01
#